data_cf06e34cd504890a92ea434625b07626
#
_entry.id   cf06e34cd504890a92ea434625b07626
#
_cell.length_a   1.000
_cell.length_b   1.000
_cell.length_c   1.000
_cell.angle_alpha   90.00
_cell.angle_beta   90.00
_cell.angle_gamma   90.00
#
_symmetry.space_group_name_H-M   'P 1'
#
loop_
_entity.id
_entity.type
_entity.pdbx_description
1 polymer ?
#
loop_
_entity_poly.entity_id
_entity_poly.type
_entity_poly.pdbx_seq_one_letter_code
_entity_poly.pdbx_strand_id
1 'polypeptide(L)'
;MTGPSRARLLRAAATVAVSVSLAATGAALGSPATAAHPGHDHGDRDHRNLRELQVLAVNDFHGNLEPIPSSSSSGRINDVPAGGAEFLASHLRRLRHQADDRGAESVTVAAGDLIGASPLLSAAFHDEPTVEALNRMGLEVASVGNHEFDEGWRELLRMQRGGCLDDGDGADNQNSCPDPDARFRGADFDYLSANVFRTDTGDTLLPSVEVERYGRFKVGFIGMTLENTPNIVTRSGVEGLEFTDEVETANALVPRLKRHGVKAIVVLLHEGGFPADRTAYNSCPGISGPAVQINDGLSPEIDAVVSGHTHEGYNCMLPDPEGDDRLLTSASSFGRLVTEVRLTVNTRSGDVVREKTAATNHIVTRDVRADRRIGALIAKYKELVDPIASKVIGHLSAESVTRTTDDSGESALGNLIADAQRADPTLAAGGDPVDVAFMNPGGIRADLVSDPESPDNAVTYGAAFTVQPFNNFDVAMNMTGQQILALLEQQWSGANAESPKVLQVSGIEYTYTDAAPAGSKVDPASVSIGGEPLDPTATYRVAANSFLADGGDGFSVFTEATDKLVGGLDIDALAGYLAENDPYTAGAQDRIDIR
;
A
#
# COMPACT_ATOMS: atom_id res chain seq x y z
N MET A 1 -15.13 -29.27 14.98
CA MET A 1 -16.55 -29.30 14.57
C MET A 1 -16.60 -28.58 13.24
N THR A 2 -17.03 -29.31 12.22
CA THR A 2 -16.97 -28.91 10.81
C THR A 2 -17.94 -27.77 10.51
N GLY A 3 -17.44 -26.62 10.09
CA GLY A 3 -18.25 -25.52 9.56
C GLY A 3 -18.73 -25.82 8.11
N PRO A 4 -19.87 -25.27 7.68
CA PRO A 4 -20.44 -25.62 6.38
C PRO A 4 -19.71 -24.92 5.23
N SER A 5 -19.25 -25.74 4.27
CA SER A 5 -18.80 -25.33 2.94
C SER A 5 -19.89 -24.53 2.23
N ARG A 6 -19.59 -23.31 1.82
CA ARG A 6 -20.48 -22.49 0.96
C ARG A 6 -20.46 -23.07 -0.46
N ALA A 7 -21.55 -23.69 -0.88
CA ALA A 7 -21.74 -24.14 -2.24
C ALA A 7 -21.95 -22.93 -3.18
N ARG A 8 -21.02 -22.72 -4.10
CA ARG A 8 -21.20 -21.77 -5.23
C ARG A 8 -22.23 -22.35 -6.21
N LEU A 9 -23.25 -21.56 -6.52
CA LEU A 9 -24.30 -21.90 -7.49
C LEU A 9 -23.72 -21.90 -8.91
N LEU A 10 -23.63 -23.08 -9.53
CA LEU A 10 -23.34 -23.24 -10.94
C LEU A 10 -24.49 -22.66 -11.79
N ARG A 11 -24.21 -21.60 -12.54
CA ARG A 11 -25.11 -21.14 -13.62
C ARG A 11 -24.85 -21.95 -14.88
N ALA A 12 -25.77 -22.86 -15.18
CA ALA A 12 -25.82 -23.52 -16.47
C ALA A 12 -26.49 -22.59 -17.49
N ALA A 13 -25.77 -22.13 -18.50
CA ALA A 13 -26.32 -21.46 -19.66
C ALA A 13 -26.69 -22.52 -20.73
N ALA A 14 -27.98 -22.62 -21.06
CA ALA A 14 -28.46 -23.43 -22.16
C ALA A 14 -28.35 -22.65 -23.46
N THR A 15 -27.52 -23.12 -24.39
CA THR A 15 -27.39 -22.57 -25.74
C THR A 15 -28.29 -23.37 -26.68
N VAL A 16 -29.26 -22.71 -27.29
CA VAL A 16 -30.09 -23.24 -28.35
C VAL A 16 -29.37 -23.02 -29.70
N ALA A 17 -29.02 -24.11 -30.37
CA ALA A 17 -28.46 -24.07 -31.71
C ALA A 17 -29.57 -24.07 -32.76
N VAL A 18 -29.61 -23.04 -33.60
CA VAL A 18 -30.45 -23.02 -34.83
C VAL A 18 -29.55 -23.34 -36.03
N SER A 19 -29.84 -24.50 -36.66
CA SER A 19 -29.17 -24.95 -37.87
C SER A 19 -29.88 -24.38 -39.10
N VAL A 20 -29.14 -23.71 -39.98
CA VAL A 20 -29.59 -23.38 -41.33
C VAL A 20 -28.70 -24.09 -42.32
N SER A 21 -29.32 -25.04 -43.06
CA SER A 21 -28.69 -25.78 -44.14
C SER A 21 -28.86 -25.03 -45.44
N LEU A 22 -27.77 -24.78 -46.19
CA LEU A 22 -27.83 -24.44 -47.61
C LEU A 22 -27.00 -25.44 -48.38
N ALA A 23 -27.68 -26.16 -49.27
CA ALA A 23 -27.08 -27.05 -50.25
C ALA A 23 -26.73 -26.28 -51.54
N ALA A 24 -25.54 -26.50 -52.09
CA ALA A 24 -25.22 -26.18 -53.45
C ALA A 24 -24.35 -27.28 -54.05
N THR A 25 -24.86 -27.89 -55.11
CA THR A 25 -24.26 -28.90 -55.96
C THR A 25 -23.32 -28.28 -57.01
N GLY A 26 -22.18 -28.91 -57.26
CA GLY A 26 -21.28 -28.56 -58.36
C GLY A 26 -20.27 -29.68 -58.64
N ALA A 27 -20.27 -30.15 -59.88
CA ALA A 27 -19.72 -31.40 -60.40
C ALA A 27 -18.18 -31.48 -60.48
N ALA A 28 -17.71 -32.69 -60.45
CA ALA A 28 -16.32 -33.15 -60.50
C ALA A 28 -15.68 -33.07 -61.90
N LEU A 29 -14.35 -32.85 -61.92
CA LEU A 29 -13.43 -33.42 -62.91
C LEU A 29 -12.13 -33.78 -62.22
N GLY A 30 -11.74 -35.04 -62.35
CA GLY A 30 -10.59 -35.62 -61.65
C GLY A 30 -9.25 -35.43 -62.40
N SER A 31 -8.18 -35.59 -61.66
CA SER A 31 -6.84 -35.99 -62.07
C SER A 31 -6.01 -36.46 -60.88
N PRO A 32 -4.92 -37.24 -61.05
CA PRO A 32 -4.61 -38.38 -60.19
C PRO A 32 -3.78 -38.04 -58.93
N ALA A 33 -3.98 -38.88 -57.93
CA ALA A 33 -3.32 -38.84 -56.66
C ALA A 33 -1.82 -39.11 -56.70
N THR A 34 -1.03 -38.19 -56.16
CA THR A 34 0.27 -38.48 -55.54
C THR A 34 0.06 -38.63 -54.08
N ALA A 35 0.37 -39.81 -53.52
CA ALA A 35 0.33 -40.05 -52.08
C ALA A 35 1.39 -39.22 -51.36
N ALA A 36 0.95 -38.13 -50.74
CA ALA A 36 1.73 -37.45 -49.70
C ALA A 36 1.45 -38.12 -48.37
N HIS A 37 2.49 -38.56 -47.68
CA HIS A 37 2.42 -39.00 -46.30
C HIS A 37 1.85 -37.85 -45.45
N PRO A 38 0.89 -38.12 -44.52
CA PRO A 38 0.47 -37.11 -43.59
C PRO A 38 1.63 -36.83 -42.61
N GLY A 39 2.32 -35.71 -42.80
CA GLY A 39 3.14 -35.14 -41.74
C GLY A 39 2.23 -34.92 -40.55
N HIS A 40 2.53 -35.56 -39.44
CA HIS A 40 1.84 -35.32 -38.19
C HIS A 40 2.10 -33.86 -37.78
N ASP A 41 1.06 -33.06 -37.92
CA ASP A 41 1.02 -31.67 -37.43
C ASP A 41 1.02 -31.71 -35.88
N HIS A 42 2.22 -31.69 -35.31
CA HIS A 42 2.42 -31.63 -33.86
C HIS A 42 2.03 -30.27 -33.28
N GLY A 43 1.96 -29.20 -34.10
CA GLY A 43 1.65 -27.82 -33.67
C GLY A 43 0.19 -27.63 -33.22
N ASP A 44 -0.78 -28.31 -33.85
CA ASP A 44 -2.21 -28.09 -33.58
C ASP A 44 -2.73 -28.79 -32.31
N ARG A 45 -1.94 -29.72 -31.74
CA ARG A 45 -2.30 -30.43 -30.49
C ARG A 45 -1.90 -29.66 -29.24
N ASP A 46 -0.85 -28.88 -29.28
CA ASP A 46 -0.38 -28.12 -28.12
C ASP A 46 -1.30 -26.93 -27.83
N HIS A 47 -1.81 -26.24 -28.82
CA HIS A 47 -2.74 -25.12 -28.62
C HIS A 47 -4.05 -25.52 -27.92
N ARG A 48 -4.51 -26.75 -28.05
CA ARG A 48 -5.76 -27.23 -27.40
C ARG A 48 -5.66 -27.38 -25.89
N ASN A 49 -4.45 -27.47 -25.35
CA ASN A 49 -4.20 -27.65 -23.93
C ASN A 49 -3.83 -26.34 -23.21
N LEU A 50 -3.73 -25.23 -23.94
CA LEU A 50 -3.44 -23.92 -23.35
C LEU A 50 -4.72 -23.23 -22.94
N ARG A 51 -4.70 -22.62 -21.76
CA ARG A 51 -5.77 -21.74 -21.25
C ARG A 51 -5.15 -20.47 -20.70
N GLU A 52 -5.82 -19.37 -20.94
CA GLU A 52 -5.43 -18.08 -20.38
C GLU A 52 -6.15 -17.86 -19.06
N LEU A 53 -5.42 -17.41 -18.04
CA LEU A 53 -5.95 -16.81 -16.83
C LEU A 53 -5.53 -15.34 -16.81
N GLN A 54 -6.50 -14.46 -16.69
CA GLN A 54 -6.27 -13.05 -16.39
C GLN A 54 -6.20 -12.87 -14.87
N VAL A 55 -5.10 -12.32 -14.37
CA VAL A 55 -4.99 -11.85 -12.99
C VAL A 55 -5.01 -10.32 -13.02
N LEU A 56 -6.03 -9.72 -12.44
CA LEU A 56 -6.13 -8.27 -12.25
C LEU A 56 -5.61 -7.94 -10.86
N ALA A 57 -4.54 -7.17 -10.79
CA ALA A 57 -3.88 -6.86 -9.53
C ALA A 57 -3.94 -5.37 -9.20
N VAL A 58 -4.11 -5.07 -7.92
CA VAL A 58 -3.97 -3.76 -7.30
C VAL A 58 -3.09 -3.90 -6.05
N ASN A 59 -2.57 -2.79 -5.55
CA ASN A 59 -1.81 -2.72 -4.29
C ASN A 59 -1.89 -1.31 -3.74
N ASP A 60 -1.54 -1.14 -2.46
CA ASP A 60 -1.40 0.16 -1.81
C ASP A 60 -2.62 1.08 -2.07
N PHE A 61 -3.81 0.54 -1.85
CA PHE A 61 -5.05 1.29 -2.09
C PHE A 61 -5.28 2.35 -1.01
N HIS A 62 -4.92 2.04 0.24
CA HIS A 62 -4.97 2.96 1.39
C HIS A 62 -6.28 3.74 1.46
N GLY A 63 -7.41 3.07 1.45
CA GLY A 63 -8.70 3.70 1.64
C GLY A 63 -9.08 4.82 0.65
N ASN A 64 -8.37 4.97 -0.47
CA ASN A 64 -8.58 6.06 -1.42
C ASN A 64 -9.86 5.87 -2.25
N LEU A 65 -11.01 6.04 -1.58
CA LEU A 65 -12.32 5.89 -2.19
C LEU A 65 -12.64 7.02 -3.17
N GLU A 66 -12.35 8.27 -2.80
CA GLU A 66 -12.52 9.42 -3.67
C GLU A 66 -11.30 9.63 -4.58
N PRO A 67 -11.47 10.22 -5.76
CA PRO A 67 -10.34 10.56 -6.62
C PRO A 67 -9.53 11.70 -6.03
N ILE A 68 -8.23 11.48 -5.79
CA ILE A 68 -7.30 12.53 -5.34
C ILE A 68 -7.23 13.64 -6.42
N PRO A 69 -7.22 14.93 -6.06
CA PRO A 69 -7.08 16.02 -7.02
C PRO A 69 -5.87 15.86 -7.94
N SER A 70 -6.05 16.10 -9.23
CA SER A 70 -4.95 15.97 -10.22
C SER A 70 -3.87 17.06 -10.12
N SER A 71 -4.08 18.08 -9.30
CA SER A 71 -3.05 19.03 -8.89
C SER A 71 -1.97 18.37 -8.03
N SER A 72 -2.33 17.36 -7.23
CA SER A 72 -1.37 16.52 -6.51
C SER A 72 -0.73 15.46 -7.41
N SER A 73 0.55 15.15 -7.15
CA SER A 73 1.25 14.02 -7.80
C SER A 73 0.57 12.68 -7.53
N SER A 74 -0.06 12.53 -6.36
CA SER A 74 -0.82 11.34 -5.98
C SER A 74 -2.16 11.18 -6.72
N GLY A 75 -2.65 12.21 -7.41
CA GLY A 75 -3.90 12.17 -8.19
C GLY A 75 -3.71 11.85 -9.68
N ARG A 76 -2.50 11.51 -10.11
CA ARG A 76 -2.16 11.26 -11.53
C ARG A 76 -1.10 10.19 -11.69
N ILE A 77 -1.03 9.61 -12.87
CA ILE A 77 0.13 8.84 -13.37
C ILE A 77 0.76 9.67 -14.49
N ASN A 78 2.00 10.09 -14.29
CA ASN A 78 2.62 11.13 -15.10
C ASN A 78 1.69 12.38 -15.15
N ASP A 79 1.23 12.77 -16.34
CA ASP A 79 0.32 13.92 -16.52
C ASP A 79 -1.17 13.50 -16.64
N VAL A 80 -1.49 12.22 -16.47
CA VAL A 80 -2.86 11.70 -16.65
C VAL A 80 -3.57 11.62 -15.31
N PRO A 81 -4.69 12.37 -15.10
CA PRO A 81 -5.53 12.22 -13.93
C PRO A 81 -5.98 10.76 -13.75
N ALA A 82 -5.76 10.20 -12.56
CA ALA A 82 -5.97 8.77 -12.33
C ALA A 82 -6.52 8.47 -10.93
N GLY A 83 -7.15 7.29 -10.78
CA GLY A 83 -7.66 6.80 -9.50
C GLY A 83 -9.08 7.27 -9.16
N GLY A 84 -9.56 6.81 -8.01
CA GLY A 84 -10.93 6.90 -7.52
C GLY A 84 -11.65 5.56 -7.67
N ALA A 85 -12.23 5.07 -6.56
CA ALA A 85 -12.81 3.73 -6.46
C ALA A 85 -13.90 3.44 -7.50
N GLU A 86 -14.73 4.43 -7.83
CA GLU A 86 -15.80 4.28 -8.81
C GLU A 86 -15.28 4.10 -10.25
N PHE A 87 -14.12 4.69 -10.57
CA PHE A 87 -13.45 4.50 -11.85
C PHE A 87 -12.69 3.19 -11.87
N LEU A 88 -11.98 2.85 -10.78
CA LEU A 88 -11.30 1.55 -10.60
C LEU A 88 -12.27 0.39 -10.83
N ALA A 89 -13.45 0.42 -10.19
CA ALA A 89 -14.50 -0.59 -10.39
C ALA A 89 -14.93 -0.73 -11.85
N SER A 90 -15.00 0.38 -12.58
CA SER A 90 -15.36 0.39 -14.00
C SER A 90 -14.27 -0.18 -14.89
N HIS A 91 -12.99 0.12 -14.60
CA HIS A 91 -11.85 -0.46 -15.31
C HIS A 91 -11.73 -1.97 -15.06
N LEU A 92 -11.85 -2.42 -13.80
CA LEU A 92 -11.84 -3.86 -13.46
C LEU A 92 -12.95 -4.60 -14.21
N ARG A 93 -14.18 -4.09 -14.20
CA ARG A 93 -15.30 -4.68 -14.93
C ARG A 93 -15.03 -4.75 -16.44
N ARG A 94 -14.48 -3.69 -17.04
CA ARG A 94 -14.15 -3.65 -18.47
C ARG A 94 -13.09 -4.70 -18.82
N LEU A 95 -12.05 -4.83 -18.00
CA LEU A 95 -10.95 -5.79 -18.24
C LEU A 95 -11.46 -7.24 -18.10
N ARG A 96 -12.33 -7.52 -17.11
CA ARG A 96 -12.98 -8.85 -16.98
C ARG A 96 -13.84 -9.20 -18.20
N HIS A 97 -14.63 -8.25 -18.71
CA HIS A 97 -15.39 -8.48 -19.96
C HIS A 97 -14.49 -8.76 -21.16
N GLN A 98 -13.35 -8.09 -21.25
CA GLN A 98 -12.38 -8.37 -22.32
C GLN A 98 -11.75 -9.76 -22.16
N ALA A 99 -11.54 -10.26 -20.96
CA ALA A 99 -11.11 -11.65 -20.71
C ALA A 99 -12.20 -12.64 -21.12
N ASP A 100 -13.45 -12.40 -20.71
CA ASP A 100 -14.61 -13.21 -21.10
C ASP A 100 -14.73 -13.31 -22.64
N ASP A 101 -14.58 -12.20 -23.36
CA ASP A 101 -14.61 -12.14 -24.84
C ASP A 101 -13.49 -12.99 -25.48
N ARG A 102 -12.35 -13.14 -24.79
CA ARG A 102 -11.23 -14.00 -25.20
C ARG A 102 -11.42 -15.47 -24.77
N GLY A 103 -12.43 -15.74 -23.93
CA GLY A 103 -12.65 -17.05 -23.31
C GLY A 103 -11.62 -17.39 -22.22
N ALA A 104 -11.05 -16.38 -21.60
CA ALA A 104 -10.15 -16.48 -20.46
C ALA A 104 -10.93 -16.44 -19.13
N GLU A 105 -10.44 -17.16 -18.14
CA GLU A 105 -10.88 -17.00 -16.75
C GLU A 105 -10.24 -15.72 -16.17
N SER A 106 -10.85 -15.13 -15.14
CA SER A 106 -10.33 -13.91 -14.51
C SER A 106 -10.42 -14.00 -13.00
N VAL A 107 -9.39 -13.50 -12.31
CA VAL A 107 -9.33 -13.33 -10.87
C VAL A 107 -8.81 -11.94 -10.54
N THR A 108 -9.30 -11.36 -9.45
CA THR A 108 -8.80 -10.07 -8.96
C THR A 108 -8.10 -10.27 -7.65
N VAL A 109 -6.87 -9.79 -7.55
CA VAL A 109 -5.99 -9.97 -6.39
C VAL A 109 -5.43 -8.64 -5.90
N ALA A 110 -4.86 -8.64 -4.70
CA ALA A 110 -4.14 -7.48 -4.19
C ALA A 110 -2.86 -7.86 -3.45
N ALA A 111 -1.85 -6.98 -3.50
CA ALA A 111 -0.57 -7.15 -2.83
C ALA A 111 -0.41 -6.19 -1.64
N GLY A 112 -1.39 -6.21 -0.72
CA GLY A 112 -1.34 -5.51 0.57
C GLY A 112 -1.63 -4.01 0.54
N ASP A 113 -1.65 -3.41 1.73
CA ASP A 113 -1.94 -2.01 2.02
C ASP A 113 -3.24 -1.52 1.35
N LEU A 114 -4.28 -2.31 1.52
CA LEU A 114 -5.62 -1.95 1.06
C LEU A 114 -6.27 -0.92 1.99
N ILE A 115 -5.96 -1.04 3.27
CA ILE A 115 -6.42 -0.22 4.39
C ILE A 115 -5.21 0.33 5.15
N GLY A 116 -5.48 1.21 6.12
CA GLY A 116 -4.46 1.91 6.90
C GLY A 116 -3.84 3.10 6.16
N ALA A 117 -3.38 4.11 6.90
CA ALA A 117 -2.97 5.41 6.36
C ALA A 117 -4.02 5.99 5.39
N SER A 118 -5.28 5.74 5.68
CA SER A 118 -6.43 6.02 4.82
C SER A 118 -6.92 7.47 4.96
N PRO A 119 -7.46 8.10 3.90
CA PRO A 119 -8.19 9.36 4.03
C PRO A 119 -9.37 9.23 5.01
N LEU A 120 -9.74 10.34 5.64
CA LEU A 120 -10.75 10.40 6.72
C LEU A 120 -12.07 9.73 6.33
N LEU A 121 -12.49 9.79 5.06
CA LEU A 121 -13.69 9.11 4.56
C LEU A 121 -13.70 7.60 4.85
N SER A 122 -12.55 6.98 4.95
CA SER A 122 -12.40 5.56 5.27
C SER A 122 -11.96 5.35 6.72
N ALA A 123 -10.94 6.09 7.16
CA ALA A 123 -10.35 5.97 8.49
C ALA A 123 -11.36 6.28 9.62
N ALA A 124 -12.28 7.25 9.42
CA ALA A 124 -13.33 7.55 10.40
C ALA A 124 -14.29 6.38 10.69
N PHE A 125 -14.18 5.30 9.94
CA PHE A 125 -15.00 4.08 10.08
C PHE A 125 -14.13 2.83 10.11
N HIS A 126 -12.90 2.92 10.62
CA HIS A 126 -11.95 1.79 10.69
C HIS A 126 -11.79 1.06 9.35
N ASP A 127 -11.75 1.79 8.24
CA ASP A 127 -11.65 1.25 6.88
C ASP A 127 -12.77 0.28 6.43
N GLU A 128 -13.87 0.18 7.17
CA GLU A 128 -15.06 -0.59 6.77
C GLU A 128 -15.57 -0.21 5.37
N PRO A 129 -15.64 1.11 4.99
CA PRO A 129 -16.07 1.52 3.65
C PRO A 129 -15.17 0.99 2.54
N THR A 130 -13.87 0.91 2.80
CA THR A 130 -12.88 0.40 1.84
C THR A 130 -13.08 -1.10 1.61
N VAL A 131 -13.20 -1.89 2.66
CA VAL A 131 -13.49 -3.34 2.53
C VAL A 131 -14.82 -3.57 1.81
N GLU A 132 -15.87 -2.79 2.12
CA GLU A 132 -17.14 -2.88 1.40
C GLU A 132 -17.00 -2.52 -0.10
N ALA A 133 -16.19 -1.53 -0.45
CA ALA A 133 -15.93 -1.15 -1.84
C ALA A 133 -15.20 -2.28 -2.58
N LEU A 134 -14.16 -2.84 -1.99
CA LEU A 134 -13.38 -3.94 -2.57
C LEU A 134 -14.22 -5.21 -2.75
N ASN A 135 -15.10 -5.53 -1.79
CA ASN A 135 -16.10 -6.60 -1.94
C ASN A 135 -16.99 -6.37 -3.18
N ARG A 136 -17.50 -5.15 -3.37
CA ARG A 136 -18.33 -4.78 -4.53
C ARG A 136 -17.57 -4.77 -5.84
N MET A 137 -16.27 -4.49 -5.80
CA MET A 137 -15.36 -4.59 -6.95
C MET A 137 -15.05 -6.03 -7.31
N GLY A 138 -15.31 -6.98 -6.41
CA GLY A 138 -15.05 -8.41 -6.60
C GLY A 138 -13.58 -8.74 -6.48
N LEU A 139 -12.89 -8.17 -5.49
CA LEU A 139 -11.61 -8.68 -5.01
C LEU A 139 -11.81 -10.11 -4.49
N GLU A 140 -10.87 -11.01 -4.75
CA GLU A 140 -10.99 -12.43 -4.39
C GLU A 140 -9.90 -12.87 -3.42
N VAL A 141 -8.66 -12.40 -3.60
CA VAL A 141 -7.50 -12.76 -2.76
C VAL A 141 -6.61 -11.54 -2.54
N ALA A 142 -6.14 -11.34 -1.32
CA ALA A 142 -5.18 -10.27 -0.99
C ALA A 142 -4.09 -10.81 -0.07
N SER A 143 -2.83 -10.38 -0.25
CA SER A 143 -1.88 -10.42 0.87
C SER A 143 -2.17 -9.30 1.85
N VAL A 144 -1.74 -9.43 3.08
CA VAL A 144 -1.64 -8.29 3.99
C VAL A 144 -0.40 -7.48 3.65
N GLY A 145 -0.46 -6.15 3.85
CA GLY A 145 0.71 -5.30 3.92
C GLY A 145 1.03 -4.91 5.36
N ASN A 146 1.91 -3.94 5.55
CA ASN A 146 2.22 -3.45 6.89
C ASN A 146 1.07 -2.61 7.47
N HIS A 147 0.39 -1.82 6.66
CA HIS A 147 -0.70 -0.96 7.11
C HIS A 147 -1.99 -1.69 7.50
N GLU A 148 -2.17 -2.95 7.11
CA GLU A 148 -3.21 -3.79 7.70
C GLU A 148 -3.02 -4.02 9.22
N PHE A 149 -1.86 -3.67 9.78
CA PHE A 149 -1.56 -3.80 11.21
C PHE A 149 -1.60 -2.45 11.97
N ASP A 150 -1.92 -1.33 11.34
CA ASP A 150 -1.93 0.00 11.98
C ASP A 150 -2.83 0.04 13.22
N GLU A 151 -4.06 -0.48 13.12
CA GLU A 151 -4.99 -0.63 14.24
C GLU A 151 -4.84 -1.98 14.97
N GLY A 152 -3.80 -2.73 14.64
CA GLY A 152 -3.43 -4.00 15.25
C GLY A 152 -4.05 -5.24 14.61
N TRP A 153 -3.38 -6.38 14.83
CA TRP A 153 -3.76 -7.65 14.19
C TRP A 153 -5.15 -8.17 14.56
N ARG A 154 -5.70 -7.75 15.70
CA ARG A 154 -7.07 -8.13 16.08
C ARG A 154 -8.10 -7.41 15.24
N GLU A 155 -7.82 -6.17 14.91
CA GLU A 155 -8.64 -5.39 13.98
C GLU A 155 -8.56 -5.95 12.55
N LEU A 156 -7.37 -6.31 12.07
CA LEU A 156 -7.22 -7.04 10.80
C LEU A 156 -8.10 -8.31 10.76
N LEU A 157 -8.14 -9.08 11.87
CA LEU A 157 -9.04 -10.24 11.94
C LEU A 157 -10.52 -9.84 11.92
N ARG A 158 -10.89 -8.67 12.45
CA ARG A 158 -12.23 -8.13 12.34
C ARG A 158 -12.52 -7.70 10.89
N MET A 159 -11.57 -7.04 10.23
CA MET A 159 -11.68 -6.71 8.80
C MET A 159 -11.98 -7.95 7.95
N GLN A 160 -11.32 -9.08 8.24
CA GLN A 160 -11.61 -10.35 7.56
C GLN A 160 -12.98 -10.93 7.91
N ARG A 161 -13.40 -10.88 9.18
CA ARG A 161 -14.54 -11.68 9.69
C ARG A 161 -15.82 -10.88 9.83
N GLY A 162 -15.71 -9.57 9.87
CA GLY A 162 -16.80 -8.64 10.19
C GLY A 162 -17.09 -8.55 11.68
N GLY A 163 -18.04 -7.72 11.99
CA GLY A 163 -18.46 -7.35 13.35
C GLY A 163 -18.20 -5.88 13.61
N CYS A 164 -18.81 -5.33 14.63
CA CYS A 164 -18.62 -3.95 15.05
C CYS A 164 -17.61 -3.90 16.19
N LEU A 165 -16.73 -2.90 16.18
CA LEU A 165 -15.88 -2.56 17.30
C LEU A 165 -16.70 -1.76 18.33
N ASP A 166 -16.41 -1.90 19.61
CA ASP A 166 -16.94 -1.03 20.68
C ASP A 166 -15.89 0.08 20.91
N ASP A 167 -15.98 1.10 20.08
CA ASP A 167 -15.04 2.23 20.01
C ASP A 167 -15.55 3.47 20.79
N GLY A 168 -16.62 3.31 21.58
CA GLY A 168 -17.24 4.39 22.31
C GLY A 168 -18.15 5.25 21.43
N ASP A 169 -18.12 6.58 21.65
CA ASP A 169 -19.02 7.53 20.99
C ASP A 169 -18.42 8.15 19.71
N GLY A 170 -17.32 7.59 19.16
CA GLY A 170 -16.56 8.20 18.08
C GLY A 170 -15.84 9.48 18.52
N ALA A 171 -15.44 9.57 19.80
CA ALA A 171 -14.79 10.75 20.37
C ALA A 171 -13.38 11.00 19.78
N ASP A 172 -12.79 9.97 19.23
CA ASP A 172 -11.52 9.97 18.48
C ASP A 172 -11.71 10.14 16.96
N ASN A 173 -12.90 10.57 16.52
CA ASN A 173 -13.30 10.68 15.12
C ASN A 173 -13.30 9.34 14.35
N GLN A 174 -13.40 8.23 15.05
CA GLN A 174 -13.60 6.90 14.48
C GLN A 174 -14.92 6.31 14.97
N ASN A 175 -15.63 5.57 14.11
CA ASN A 175 -16.92 4.97 14.44
C ASN A 175 -17.17 3.71 13.61
N SER A 176 -16.95 2.56 14.21
CA SER A 176 -17.30 1.27 13.62
C SER A 176 -18.81 1.12 13.48
N CYS A 177 -19.28 0.54 12.37
CA CYS A 177 -20.70 0.27 12.12
C CYS A 177 -21.60 1.50 12.32
N PRO A 178 -21.37 2.62 11.62
CA PRO A 178 -22.10 3.87 11.86
C PRO A 178 -23.60 3.77 11.56
N ASP A 179 -24.06 2.72 10.88
CA ASP A 179 -25.44 2.41 10.63
C ASP A 179 -25.95 1.41 11.69
N PRO A 180 -26.79 1.82 12.65
CA PRO A 180 -27.24 0.97 13.74
C PRO A 180 -28.03 -0.27 13.29
N ASP A 181 -28.58 -0.24 12.08
CA ASP A 181 -29.35 -1.35 11.48
C ASP A 181 -28.49 -2.29 10.63
N ALA A 182 -27.23 -1.93 10.36
CA ALA A 182 -26.31 -2.70 9.52
C ALA A 182 -25.01 -3.03 10.26
N ARG A 183 -24.65 -4.31 10.32
CA ARG A 183 -23.37 -4.75 10.83
C ARG A 183 -22.35 -4.83 9.69
N PHE A 184 -21.11 -4.43 9.94
CA PHE A 184 -20.00 -4.68 9.05
C PHE A 184 -19.82 -6.19 8.83
N ARG A 185 -19.75 -6.63 7.58
CA ARG A 185 -19.78 -8.05 7.21
C ARG A 185 -18.38 -8.65 7.02
N GLY A 186 -17.34 -7.82 7.06
CA GLY A 186 -15.97 -8.20 6.77
C GLY A 186 -15.71 -8.37 5.27
N ALA A 187 -14.50 -8.80 4.98
CA ALA A 187 -14.05 -9.07 3.62
C ALA A 187 -14.75 -10.31 3.05
N ASP A 188 -15.27 -10.19 1.81
CA ASP A 188 -15.74 -11.34 1.02
C ASP A 188 -14.56 -12.05 0.31
N PHE A 189 -13.38 -11.43 0.29
CA PHE A 189 -12.11 -11.96 -0.21
C PHE A 189 -11.28 -12.52 0.95
N ASP A 190 -10.31 -13.36 0.62
CA ASP A 190 -9.41 -13.95 1.62
C ASP A 190 -8.13 -13.12 1.76
N TYR A 191 -7.85 -12.59 2.96
CA TYR A 191 -6.54 -12.09 3.31
C TYR A 191 -5.58 -13.24 3.61
N LEU A 192 -4.35 -13.15 3.10
CA LEU A 192 -3.28 -14.13 3.28
C LEU A 192 -2.09 -13.52 4.01
N SER A 193 -1.47 -14.31 4.90
CA SER A 193 -0.23 -13.94 5.58
C SER A 193 0.62 -15.19 5.84
N ALA A 194 1.43 -15.59 4.87
CA ALA A 194 2.21 -16.83 4.97
C ALA A 194 3.36 -16.74 5.97
N ASN A 195 3.96 -15.56 6.10
CA ASN A 195 5.14 -15.29 6.92
C ASN A 195 4.85 -14.56 8.24
N VAL A 196 3.57 -14.47 8.66
CA VAL A 196 3.19 -13.86 9.94
C VAL A 196 2.65 -14.94 10.88
N PHE A 197 3.33 -15.18 11.98
CA PHE A 197 3.03 -16.25 12.92
C PHE A 197 2.62 -15.68 14.28
N ARG A 198 1.68 -16.33 14.93
CA ARG A 198 1.36 -16.07 16.33
C ARG A 198 2.36 -16.76 17.23
N THR A 199 3.03 -16.02 18.10
CA THR A 199 4.06 -16.56 19.00
C THR A 199 3.50 -17.51 20.08
N ASP A 200 2.19 -17.39 20.41
CA ASP A 200 1.52 -18.22 21.41
C ASP A 200 1.09 -19.60 20.89
N THR A 201 0.81 -19.72 19.57
CA THR A 201 0.33 -20.99 18.96
C THR A 201 1.32 -21.56 17.94
N GLY A 202 2.16 -20.74 17.35
CA GLY A 202 3.01 -21.12 16.22
C GLY A 202 2.25 -21.27 14.89
N ASP A 203 0.94 -20.94 14.86
CA ASP A 203 0.14 -20.95 13.62
C ASP A 203 0.27 -19.60 12.91
N THR A 204 0.08 -19.61 11.57
CA THR A 204 -0.02 -18.34 10.82
C THR A 204 -1.27 -17.56 11.25
N LEU A 205 -1.16 -16.23 11.26
CA LEU A 205 -2.25 -15.33 11.65
C LEU A 205 -3.48 -15.51 10.76
N LEU A 206 -3.26 -15.62 9.47
CA LEU A 206 -4.25 -15.83 8.41
C LEU A 206 -3.80 -17.00 7.52
N PRO A 207 -4.61 -17.50 6.57
CA PRO A 207 -4.17 -18.54 5.65
C PRO A 207 -2.91 -18.14 4.90
N SER A 208 -1.99 -19.09 4.71
CA SER A 208 -0.74 -18.84 3.96
C SER A 208 -0.96 -18.80 2.45
N VAL A 209 -1.97 -19.52 1.96
CA VAL A 209 -2.19 -19.79 0.53
C VAL A 209 -3.67 -19.93 0.27
N GLU A 210 -4.15 -19.32 -0.83
CA GLU A 210 -5.43 -19.65 -1.45
C GLU A 210 -5.18 -20.42 -2.75
N VAL A 211 -6.00 -21.44 -3.01
CA VAL A 211 -5.91 -22.29 -4.21
C VAL A 211 -7.18 -22.20 -5.01
N GLU A 212 -7.15 -21.42 -6.06
CA GLU A 212 -8.27 -21.29 -7.00
C GLU A 212 -8.24 -22.36 -8.09
N ARG A 213 -9.41 -22.81 -8.48
CA ARG A 213 -9.57 -23.87 -9.49
C ARG A 213 -10.33 -23.38 -10.72
N TYR A 214 -9.66 -23.41 -11.86
CA TYR A 214 -10.19 -23.03 -13.16
C TYR A 214 -10.31 -24.27 -14.06
N GLY A 215 -11.47 -24.92 -14.00
CA GLY A 215 -11.73 -26.14 -14.77
C GLY A 215 -10.72 -27.26 -14.50
N ARG A 216 -9.68 -27.38 -15.35
CA ARG A 216 -8.70 -28.48 -15.30
C ARG A 216 -7.38 -28.11 -14.63
N PHE A 217 -7.14 -26.86 -14.29
CA PHE A 217 -5.92 -26.44 -13.63
C PHE A 217 -6.22 -25.70 -12.33
N LYS A 218 -5.21 -25.54 -11.51
CA LYS A 218 -5.26 -24.84 -10.25
C LYS A 218 -4.16 -23.76 -10.25
N VAL A 219 -4.43 -22.65 -9.58
CA VAL A 219 -3.44 -21.62 -9.30
C VAL A 219 -3.38 -21.43 -7.79
N GLY A 220 -2.18 -21.41 -7.23
CA GLY A 220 -1.93 -21.10 -5.83
C GLY A 220 -1.45 -19.66 -5.69
N PHE A 221 -2.08 -18.91 -4.81
CA PHE A 221 -1.66 -17.57 -4.41
C PHE A 221 -1.05 -17.64 -3.03
N ILE A 222 0.23 -17.29 -2.89
CA ILE A 222 0.92 -17.17 -1.60
C ILE A 222 0.91 -15.68 -1.23
N GLY A 223 0.37 -15.31 -0.07
CA GLY A 223 0.38 -13.92 0.39
C GLY A 223 1.42 -13.70 1.47
N MET A 224 2.24 -12.65 1.32
CA MET A 224 3.28 -12.29 2.29
C MET A 224 3.38 -10.78 2.46
N THR A 225 3.79 -10.37 3.65
CA THR A 225 4.22 -9.00 3.96
C THR A 225 5.71 -8.96 4.27
N LEU A 226 6.28 -7.76 4.36
CA LEU A 226 7.71 -7.62 4.64
C LEU A 226 8.06 -8.09 6.06
N GLU A 227 9.20 -8.78 6.21
CA GLU A 227 9.75 -9.20 7.51
C GLU A 227 9.95 -8.01 8.45
N ASN A 228 10.29 -6.83 7.88
CA ASN A 228 10.56 -5.60 8.63
C ASN A 228 9.31 -4.90 9.19
N THR A 229 8.10 -5.41 8.98
CA THR A 229 6.84 -4.81 9.44
C THR A 229 6.88 -4.33 10.92
N PRO A 230 7.44 -5.09 11.90
CA PRO A 230 7.46 -4.63 13.30
C PRO A 230 8.23 -3.34 13.56
N ASN A 231 9.06 -2.89 12.62
CA ASN A 231 9.83 -1.66 12.76
C ASN A 231 9.17 -0.44 12.07
N ILE A 232 8.08 -0.66 11.32
CA ILE A 232 7.42 0.38 10.52
C ILE A 232 5.93 0.52 10.83
N VAL A 233 5.44 -0.17 11.86
CA VAL A 233 4.09 -0.03 12.40
C VAL A 233 4.13 0.12 13.91
N THR A 234 3.03 0.54 14.52
CA THR A 234 2.91 0.66 15.98
C THR A 234 3.17 -0.69 16.64
N ARG A 235 4.09 -0.75 17.59
CA ARG A 235 4.52 -2.01 18.25
C ARG A 235 3.37 -2.77 18.87
N SER A 236 2.41 -2.09 19.49
CA SER A 236 1.22 -2.72 20.08
C SER A 236 0.35 -3.42 19.04
N GLY A 237 0.35 -2.95 17.79
CA GLY A 237 -0.41 -3.53 16.68
C GLY A 237 0.09 -4.91 16.26
N VAL A 238 1.37 -5.22 16.52
CA VAL A 238 2.02 -6.48 16.14
C VAL A 238 2.50 -7.31 17.34
N GLU A 239 2.14 -6.90 18.56
CA GLU A 239 2.51 -7.64 19.77
C GLU A 239 1.99 -9.08 19.74
N GLY A 240 2.88 -10.03 20.00
CA GLY A 240 2.57 -11.47 19.94
C GLY A 240 2.61 -12.07 18.53
N LEU A 241 3.15 -11.34 17.56
CA LEU A 241 3.42 -11.83 16.21
C LEU A 241 4.94 -11.95 15.97
N GLU A 242 5.28 -12.85 15.07
CA GLU A 242 6.61 -13.05 14.50
C GLU A 242 6.49 -12.96 12.97
N PHE A 243 7.36 -12.16 12.36
CA PHE A 243 7.45 -11.99 10.92
C PHE A 243 8.73 -12.67 10.44
N THR A 244 8.61 -13.54 9.44
CA THR A 244 9.72 -14.36 8.97
C THR A 244 10.11 -14.00 7.54
N ASP A 245 11.33 -14.37 7.13
CA ASP A 245 11.87 -14.16 5.79
C ASP A 245 10.92 -14.65 4.70
N GLU A 246 10.69 -13.82 3.70
CA GLU A 246 9.74 -14.04 2.61
C GLU A 246 10.20 -15.18 1.69
N VAL A 247 11.49 -15.25 1.40
CA VAL A 247 12.07 -16.26 0.49
C VAL A 247 12.01 -17.64 1.12
N GLU A 248 12.44 -17.77 2.38
CA GLU A 248 12.39 -19.04 3.11
C GLU A 248 10.97 -19.53 3.24
N THR A 249 10.04 -18.64 3.57
CA THR A 249 8.62 -18.96 3.74
C THR A 249 7.97 -19.41 2.44
N ALA A 250 8.11 -18.66 1.35
CA ALA A 250 7.53 -19.03 0.06
C ALA A 250 8.09 -20.35 -0.45
N ASN A 251 9.42 -20.52 -0.38
CA ASN A 251 10.11 -21.74 -0.85
C ASN A 251 9.69 -22.98 -0.05
N ALA A 252 9.40 -22.85 1.26
CA ALA A 252 8.91 -23.95 2.08
C ALA A 252 7.49 -24.41 1.68
N LEU A 253 6.66 -23.52 1.11
CA LEU A 253 5.29 -23.84 0.69
C LEU A 253 5.23 -24.55 -0.67
N VAL A 254 6.16 -24.28 -1.58
CA VAL A 254 6.19 -24.83 -2.95
C VAL A 254 6.06 -26.36 -2.99
N PRO A 255 6.86 -27.17 -2.23
CA PRO A 255 6.73 -28.63 -2.25
C PRO A 255 5.33 -29.12 -1.81
N ARG A 256 4.67 -28.39 -0.89
CA ARG A 256 3.32 -28.72 -0.43
C ARG A 256 2.31 -28.48 -1.54
N LEU A 257 2.38 -27.33 -2.22
CA LEU A 257 1.51 -26.98 -3.34
C LEU A 257 1.63 -28.00 -4.47
N LYS A 258 2.85 -28.36 -4.86
CA LYS A 258 3.13 -29.37 -5.90
C LYS A 258 2.53 -30.74 -5.55
N ARG A 259 2.65 -31.19 -4.29
CA ARG A 259 2.03 -32.46 -3.84
C ARG A 259 0.50 -32.45 -3.96
N HIS A 260 -0.14 -31.28 -3.88
CA HIS A 260 -1.59 -31.12 -4.07
C HIS A 260 -1.97 -30.83 -5.53
N GLY A 261 -1.00 -30.94 -6.46
CA GLY A 261 -1.21 -30.74 -7.89
C GLY A 261 -1.40 -29.27 -8.29
N VAL A 262 -0.91 -28.35 -7.48
CA VAL A 262 -0.81 -26.93 -7.78
C VAL A 262 0.60 -26.67 -8.30
N LYS A 263 0.71 -26.20 -9.53
CA LYS A 263 1.99 -25.92 -10.18
C LYS A 263 2.05 -24.49 -10.72
N ALA A 264 0.93 -23.90 -11.08
CA ALA A 264 0.86 -22.46 -11.34
C ALA A 264 0.83 -21.74 -9.99
N ILE A 265 1.87 -20.99 -9.66
CA ILE A 265 2.06 -20.34 -8.36
C ILE A 265 2.35 -18.86 -8.57
N VAL A 266 1.53 -18.02 -7.94
CA VAL A 266 1.69 -16.57 -7.91
C VAL A 266 1.93 -16.13 -6.48
N VAL A 267 2.94 -15.30 -6.28
CA VAL A 267 3.21 -14.66 -4.98
C VAL A 267 2.58 -13.26 -4.99
N LEU A 268 1.81 -12.97 -3.96
CA LEU A 268 1.32 -11.63 -3.63
C LEU A 268 2.23 -11.12 -2.50
N LEU A 269 3.15 -10.26 -2.84
CA LEU A 269 4.23 -9.82 -1.97
C LEU A 269 4.05 -8.36 -1.59
N HIS A 270 3.88 -8.07 -0.32
CA HIS A 270 3.91 -6.68 0.11
C HIS A 270 5.33 -6.27 0.49
N GLU A 271 6.18 -6.19 -0.51
CA GLU A 271 7.50 -5.58 -0.52
C GLU A 271 7.79 -5.16 -1.97
N GLY A 272 8.54 -4.08 -2.18
CA GLY A 272 8.63 -3.45 -3.48
C GLY A 272 10.04 -3.22 -4.02
N GLY A 273 10.06 -2.65 -5.22
CA GLY A 273 11.27 -2.23 -5.91
C GLY A 273 11.19 -0.77 -6.38
N PHE A 274 12.35 -0.24 -6.76
CA PHE A 274 12.52 1.14 -7.19
C PHE A 274 13.08 1.17 -8.62
N PRO A 275 12.24 1.44 -9.66
CA PRO A 275 12.72 1.67 -11.00
C PRO A 275 13.49 2.99 -11.07
N ALA A 276 14.61 3.02 -11.82
CA ALA A 276 15.39 4.25 -12.01
C ALA A 276 14.61 5.35 -12.76
N ASP A 277 13.64 4.95 -13.60
CA ASP A 277 12.70 5.85 -14.27
C ASP A 277 11.27 5.56 -13.76
N ARG A 278 10.80 6.37 -12.82
CA ARG A 278 9.46 6.26 -12.22
C ARG A 278 8.32 6.60 -13.18
N THR A 279 8.62 7.19 -14.35
CA THR A 279 7.60 7.47 -15.37
C THR A 279 7.30 6.27 -16.25
N ALA A 280 8.15 5.25 -16.21
CA ALA A 280 8.10 4.07 -17.07
C ALA A 280 7.26 2.93 -16.47
N TYR A 281 6.05 3.23 -16.01
CA TYR A 281 5.16 2.31 -15.28
C TYR A 281 4.82 0.98 -15.97
N ASN A 282 5.16 0.78 -17.22
CA ASN A 282 5.01 -0.48 -17.97
C ASN A 282 6.36 -1.14 -18.34
N SER A 283 7.43 -0.70 -17.74
CA SER A 283 8.76 -1.31 -17.80
C SER A 283 9.50 -1.06 -16.49
N CYS A 284 10.73 -1.51 -16.36
CA CYS A 284 11.46 -1.35 -15.10
C CYS A 284 12.97 -1.06 -15.32
N PRO A 285 13.33 0.00 -16.05
CA PRO A 285 14.73 0.29 -16.31
C PRO A 285 15.49 0.50 -14.99
N GLY A 286 16.56 -0.29 -14.80
CA GLY A 286 17.43 -0.17 -13.64
C GLY A 286 16.75 -0.45 -12.30
N ILE A 287 15.74 -1.33 -12.27
CA ILE A 287 15.04 -1.66 -11.03
C ILE A 287 16.01 -2.21 -9.98
N SER A 288 15.80 -1.80 -8.74
CA SER A 288 16.57 -2.18 -7.55
C SER A 288 15.63 -2.33 -6.35
N GLY A 289 16.16 -2.71 -5.21
CA GLY A 289 15.43 -2.79 -3.95
C GLY A 289 15.06 -4.22 -3.54
N PRO A 290 14.38 -4.36 -2.37
CA PRO A 290 14.14 -5.66 -1.74
C PRO A 290 13.38 -6.65 -2.62
N ALA A 291 12.35 -6.22 -3.35
CA ALA A 291 11.57 -7.13 -4.21
C ALA A 291 12.42 -7.81 -5.29
N VAL A 292 13.51 -7.17 -5.77
CA VAL A 292 14.44 -7.80 -6.71
C VAL A 292 15.27 -8.88 -6.01
N GLN A 293 15.76 -8.62 -4.81
CA GLN A 293 16.51 -9.58 -4.01
C GLN A 293 15.66 -10.79 -3.63
N ILE A 294 14.39 -10.54 -3.25
CA ILE A 294 13.43 -11.62 -2.99
C ILE A 294 13.20 -12.44 -4.26
N ASN A 295 12.98 -11.79 -5.42
CA ASN A 295 12.81 -12.49 -6.70
C ASN A 295 13.98 -13.42 -6.98
N ASP A 296 15.23 -12.99 -6.75
CA ASP A 296 16.44 -13.77 -7.00
C ASP A 296 16.54 -14.99 -6.07
N GLY A 297 15.91 -14.95 -4.89
CA GLY A 297 15.91 -16.04 -3.91
C GLY A 297 14.73 -17.00 -4.04
N LEU A 298 13.62 -16.58 -4.66
CA LEU A 298 12.42 -17.41 -4.79
C LEU A 298 12.64 -18.64 -5.68
N SER A 299 12.01 -19.76 -5.29
CA SER A 299 12.04 -21.01 -6.06
C SER A 299 11.69 -20.80 -7.54
N PRO A 300 12.40 -21.49 -8.49
CA PRO A 300 12.06 -21.44 -9.92
C PRO A 300 10.64 -21.93 -10.25
N GLU A 301 9.98 -22.61 -9.32
CA GLU A 301 8.60 -23.09 -9.48
C GLU A 301 7.53 -22.02 -9.24
N ILE A 302 7.94 -20.80 -8.86
CA ILE A 302 7.06 -19.65 -8.71
C ILE A 302 7.05 -18.87 -10.03
N ASP A 303 5.87 -18.63 -10.60
CA ASP A 303 5.70 -18.15 -11.98
C ASP A 303 5.62 -16.64 -12.11
N ALA A 304 5.08 -15.97 -11.09
CA ALA A 304 4.91 -14.52 -11.09
C ALA A 304 4.88 -13.97 -9.67
N VAL A 305 5.32 -12.72 -9.52
CA VAL A 305 5.27 -11.93 -8.29
C VAL A 305 4.48 -10.65 -8.57
N VAL A 306 3.41 -10.44 -7.82
CA VAL A 306 2.69 -9.16 -7.72
C VAL A 306 3.14 -8.50 -6.43
N SER A 307 3.69 -7.31 -6.52
CA SER A 307 4.33 -6.61 -5.41
C SER A 307 3.65 -5.27 -5.07
N GLY A 308 4.02 -4.66 -3.93
CA GLY A 308 3.46 -3.41 -3.42
C GLY A 308 4.48 -2.59 -2.63
N HIS A 309 4.02 -1.91 -1.58
CA HIS A 309 4.78 -1.18 -0.55
C HIS A 309 5.49 0.10 -1.02
N THR A 310 6.21 0.09 -2.13
CA THR A 310 7.00 1.25 -2.59
C THR A 310 6.18 2.30 -3.34
N HIS A 311 4.91 2.05 -3.62
CA HIS A 311 4.00 2.91 -4.41
C HIS A 311 4.46 3.14 -5.86
N GLU A 312 5.45 2.39 -6.33
CA GLU A 312 5.98 2.50 -7.70
C GLU A 312 5.21 1.61 -8.67
N GLY A 313 5.06 2.08 -9.92
CA GLY A 313 4.45 1.28 -10.98
C GLY A 313 5.54 0.68 -11.87
N TYR A 314 5.52 -0.64 -12.07
CA TYR A 314 6.47 -1.30 -12.97
C TYR A 314 5.97 -2.66 -13.46
N ASN A 315 6.55 -3.10 -14.59
CA ASN A 315 6.44 -4.44 -15.13
C ASN A 315 7.82 -4.92 -15.56
N CYS A 316 8.34 -5.95 -14.89
CA CYS A 316 9.67 -6.52 -15.12
C CYS A 316 9.57 -7.97 -15.54
N MET A 317 10.42 -8.39 -16.46
CA MET A 317 10.78 -9.79 -16.65
C MET A 317 12.19 -9.95 -16.14
N LEU A 318 12.35 -10.60 -14.99
CA LEU A 318 13.64 -10.81 -14.32
C LEU A 318 13.99 -12.29 -14.33
N PRO A 319 15.30 -12.64 -14.41
CA PRO A 319 15.68 -14.03 -14.30
C PRO A 319 15.34 -14.59 -12.92
N ASP A 320 14.90 -15.84 -12.88
CA ASP A 320 14.86 -16.64 -11.66
C ASP A 320 16.22 -17.31 -11.38
N PRO A 321 16.40 -18.08 -10.29
CA PRO A 321 17.66 -18.75 -9.99
C PRO A 321 18.16 -19.75 -11.06
N GLU A 322 17.30 -20.23 -11.96
CA GLU A 322 17.67 -21.09 -13.09
C GLU A 322 17.93 -20.31 -14.37
N GLY A 323 17.64 -18.99 -14.38
CA GLY A 323 17.85 -18.06 -15.48
C GLY A 323 16.65 -17.93 -16.42
N ASP A 324 15.50 -18.49 -16.04
CA ASP A 324 14.25 -18.34 -16.79
C ASP A 324 13.53 -17.06 -16.36
N ASP A 325 12.92 -16.37 -17.32
CA ASP A 325 12.22 -15.12 -17.06
C ASP A 325 11.02 -15.32 -16.11
N ARG A 326 10.92 -14.49 -15.07
CA ARG A 326 9.80 -14.40 -14.13
C ARG A 326 9.24 -12.98 -14.12
N LEU A 327 7.91 -12.87 -14.11
CA LEU A 327 7.23 -11.58 -13.97
C LEU A 327 7.32 -11.07 -12.54
N LEU A 328 7.80 -9.82 -12.37
CA LEU A 328 7.67 -9.01 -11.17
C LEU A 328 6.94 -7.72 -11.54
N THR A 329 5.81 -7.42 -10.88
CA THR A 329 4.97 -6.27 -11.25
C THR A 329 4.38 -5.57 -10.04
N SER A 330 4.10 -4.26 -10.18
CA SER A 330 3.39 -3.45 -9.20
C SER A 330 2.50 -2.42 -9.88
N ALA A 331 1.36 -2.12 -9.24
CA ALA A 331 0.32 -1.23 -9.76
C ALA A 331 0.36 0.19 -9.15
N SER A 332 1.53 0.66 -8.71
CA SER A 332 1.66 1.95 -8.03
C SER A 332 0.83 1.98 -6.72
N SER A 333 -0.01 3.01 -6.52
CA SER A 333 -0.83 3.15 -5.31
C SER A 333 -2.15 3.85 -5.58
N PHE A 334 -3.04 3.90 -4.57
CA PHE A 334 -4.28 4.67 -4.53
C PHE A 334 -5.27 4.33 -5.65
N GLY A 335 -5.20 3.09 -6.15
CA GLY A 335 -6.05 2.64 -7.24
C GLY A 335 -5.85 3.38 -8.57
N ARG A 336 -4.67 4.00 -8.79
CA ARG A 336 -4.32 4.75 -10.01
C ARG A 336 -3.98 3.85 -11.19
N LEU A 337 -3.50 2.64 -10.91
CA LEU A 337 -3.21 1.60 -11.90
C LEU A 337 -3.98 0.32 -11.59
N VAL A 338 -4.21 -0.48 -12.62
CA VAL A 338 -4.56 -1.90 -12.52
C VAL A 338 -3.57 -2.66 -13.37
N THR A 339 -2.88 -3.61 -12.78
CA THR A 339 -2.04 -4.56 -13.53
C THR A 339 -2.91 -5.68 -14.08
N GLU A 340 -2.93 -5.86 -15.39
CA GLU A 340 -3.47 -7.06 -16.05
C GLU A 340 -2.32 -8.01 -16.34
N VAL A 341 -2.24 -9.12 -15.60
CA VAL A 341 -1.32 -10.23 -15.89
C VAL A 341 -2.08 -11.29 -16.68
N ARG A 342 -1.51 -11.76 -17.77
CA ARG A 342 -2.02 -12.89 -18.55
C ARG A 342 -1.10 -14.06 -18.39
N LEU A 343 -1.58 -15.09 -17.68
CA LEU A 343 -0.88 -16.35 -17.49
C LEU A 343 -1.43 -17.36 -18.48
N THR A 344 -0.57 -17.97 -19.28
CA THR A 344 -0.94 -19.09 -20.14
C THR A 344 -0.61 -20.39 -19.43
N VAL A 345 -1.62 -21.16 -19.05
CA VAL A 345 -1.47 -22.43 -18.34
C VAL A 345 -1.65 -23.61 -19.30
N ASN A 346 -0.71 -24.55 -19.27
CA ASN A 346 -0.86 -25.83 -19.95
C ASN A 346 -1.69 -26.78 -19.07
N THR A 347 -2.94 -27.03 -19.46
CA THR A 347 -3.90 -27.83 -18.69
C THR A 347 -3.54 -29.32 -18.55
N ARG A 348 -2.51 -29.80 -19.25
CA ARG A 348 -2.00 -31.18 -19.12
C ARG A 348 -0.95 -31.26 -18.01
N SER A 349 -0.01 -30.33 -17.94
CA SER A 349 0.98 -30.24 -16.88
C SER A 349 0.41 -29.59 -15.62
N GLY A 350 -0.53 -28.65 -15.78
CA GLY A 350 -1.05 -27.77 -14.75
C GLY A 350 -0.14 -26.59 -14.45
N ASP A 351 0.81 -26.31 -15.32
CA ASP A 351 1.93 -25.38 -15.16
C ASP A 351 1.81 -24.19 -16.09
N VAL A 352 2.42 -23.05 -15.73
CA VAL A 352 2.48 -21.85 -16.56
C VAL A 352 3.49 -22.03 -17.68
N VAL A 353 3.16 -21.52 -18.85
CA VAL A 353 4.06 -21.38 -19.99
C VAL A 353 4.63 -19.95 -19.94
N ARG A 354 5.73 -19.77 -19.19
CA ARG A 354 6.26 -18.45 -18.82
C ARG A 354 6.60 -17.57 -20.01
N GLU A 355 7.07 -18.12 -21.13
CA GLU A 355 7.39 -17.38 -22.35
C GLU A 355 6.13 -16.73 -22.99
N LYS A 356 4.93 -17.09 -22.49
CA LYS A 356 3.65 -16.52 -22.88
C LYS A 356 3.03 -15.63 -21.81
N THR A 357 3.70 -15.45 -20.69
CA THR A 357 3.27 -14.53 -19.63
C THR A 357 3.51 -13.09 -20.08
N ALA A 358 2.51 -12.24 -19.87
CA ALA A 358 2.59 -10.82 -20.17
C ALA A 358 1.85 -10.02 -19.10
N ALA A 359 2.33 -8.80 -18.83
CA ALA A 359 1.65 -7.88 -17.94
C ALA A 359 1.51 -6.50 -18.57
N THR A 360 0.47 -5.78 -18.18
CA THR A 360 0.23 -4.40 -18.58
C THR A 360 -0.39 -3.63 -17.42
N ASN A 361 0.22 -2.53 -17.05
CA ASN A 361 -0.36 -1.56 -16.13
C ASN A 361 -1.29 -0.62 -16.92
N HIS A 362 -2.56 -0.64 -16.58
CA HIS A 362 -3.59 0.21 -17.14
C HIS A 362 -3.84 1.40 -16.23
N ILE A 363 -3.73 2.63 -16.74
CA ILE A 363 -4.11 3.82 -15.97
C ILE A 363 -5.63 3.79 -15.73
N VAL A 364 -6.03 3.97 -14.49
CA VAL A 364 -7.42 4.13 -14.08
C VAL A 364 -7.86 5.57 -14.37
N THR A 365 -8.12 5.83 -15.66
CA THR A 365 -8.53 7.15 -16.12
C THR A 365 -9.96 7.49 -15.70
N ARG A 366 -10.26 8.79 -15.57
CA ARG A 366 -11.57 9.30 -15.14
C ARG A 366 -12.52 9.65 -16.28
N ASP A 367 -12.16 9.31 -17.50
CA ASP A 367 -12.96 9.51 -18.73
C ASP A 367 -13.96 8.37 -19.01
N VAL A 368 -13.98 7.35 -18.15
CA VAL A 368 -14.96 6.26 -18.15
C VAL A 368 -16.16 6.60 -17.29
N ARG A 369 -17.30 5.92 -17.53
CA ARG A 369 -18.45 6.08 -16.67
C ARG A 369 -18.17 5.51 -15.27
N ALA A 370 -18.31 6.33 -14.24
CA ALA A 370 -18.22 5.93 -12.83
C ALA A 370 -19.19 4.79 -12.46
N ASP A 371 -18.76 3.87 -11.60
CA ASP A 371 -19.64 2.81 -11.08
C ASP A 371 -20.61 3.38 -10.05
N ARG A 372 -21.92 3.28 -10.35
CA ARG A 372 -22.96 3.84 -9.51
C ARG A 372 -23.09 3.19 -8.13
N ARG A 373 -22.69 1.91 -7.99
CA ARG A 373 -22.82 1.20 -6.70
C ARG A 373 -21.70 1.61 -5.75
N ILE A 374 -20.52 1.86 -6.29
CA ILE A 374 -19.41 2.43 -5.53
C ILE A 374 -19.70 3.89 -5.21
N GLY A 375 -20.14 4.71 -6.17
CA GLY A 375 -20.52 6.10 -5.91
C GLY A 375 -21.62 6.25 -4.85
N ALA A 376 -22.61 5.34 -4.80
CA ALA A 376 -23.63 5.34 -3.75
C ALA A 376 -23.07 4.94 -2.36
N LEU A 377 -22.05 4.07 -2.32
CA LEU A 377 -21.34 3.74 -1.08
C LEU A 377 -20.57 4.95 -0.57
N ILE A 378 -19.78 5.57 -1.42
CA ILE A 378 -19.00 6.80 -1.11
C ILE A 378 -19.95 7.88 -0.57
N ALA A 379 -21.05 8.15 -1.28
CA ALA A 379 -22.01 9.17 -0.87
C ALA A 379 -22.63 8.90 0.52
N LYS A 380 -22.91 7.63 0.86
CA LYS A 380 -23.41 7.24 2.18
C LYS A 380 -22.41 7.62 3.29
N TYR A 381 -21.15 7.23 3.15
CA TYR A 381 -20.15 7.48 4.17
C TYR A 381 -19.71 8.96 4.19
N LYS A 382 -19.72 9.63 3.03
CA LYS A 382 -19.46 11.06 2.93
C LYS A 382 -20.49 11.88 3.73
N GLU A 383 -21.77 11.56 3.65
CA GLU A 383 -22.82 12.23 4.45
C GLU A 383 -22.54 12.14 5.96
N LEU A 384 -21.94 11.03 6.41
CA LEU A 384 -21.61 10.81 7.82
C LEU A 384 -20.35 11.56 8.26
N VAL A 385 -19.33 11.67 7.40
CA VAL A 385 -18.04 12.29 7.74
C VAL A 385 -17.94 13.77 7.40
N ASP A 386 -18.75 14.27 6.45
CA ASP A 386 -18.70 15.67 5.98
C ASP A 386 -18.74 16.72 7.11
N PRO A 387 -19.51 16.55 8.20
CA PRO A 387 -19.51 17.53 9.29
C PRO A 387 -18.16 17.72 9.97
N ILE A 388 -17.31 16.68 9.97
CA ILE A 388 -15.95 16.71 10.52
C ILE A 388 -14.96 17.10 9.41
N ALA A 389 -15.03 16.42 8.28
CA ALA A 389 -14.08 16.58 7.18
C ALA A 389 -14.08 17.99 6.59
N SER A 390 -15.24 18.63 6.48
CA SER A 390 -15.40 19.97 5.90
C SER A 390 -15.12 21.13 6.87
N LYS A 391 -14.81 20.82 8.15
CA LYS A 391 -14.48 21.87 9.13
C LYS A 391 -13.20 22.60 8.68
N VAL A 392 -13.32 23.91 8.41
CA VAL A 392 -12.16 24.76 8.11
C VAL A 392 -11.32 24.91 9.38
N ILE A 393 -10.03 24.62 9.27
CA ILE A 393 -9.06 24.69 10.38
C ILE A 393 -8.03 25.81 10.20
N GLY A 394 -8.01 26.49 9.08
CA GLY A 394 -7.15 27.63 8.77
C GLY A 394 -7.10 27.90 7.27
N HIS A 395 -6.24 28.82 6.87
CA HIS A 395 -6.01 29.18 5.47
C HIS A 395 -4.53 29.15 5.13
N LEU A 396 -4.21 28.93 3.86
CA LEU A 396 -2.83 29.02 3.36
C LEU A 396 -2.65 30.31 2.56
N SER A 397 -1.45 30.87 2.60
CA SER A 397 -1.08 31.99 1.71
C SER A 397 -0.82 31.53 0.25
N ALA A 398 -0.80 30.22 -0.01
CA ALA A 398 -0.64 29.58 -1.30
C ALA A 398 -1.66 28.44 -1.46
N GLU A 399 -1.79 27.87 -2.66
CA GLU A 399 -2.72 26.75 -2.92
C GLU A 399 -2.34 25.47 -2.17
N SER A 400 -1.06 25.31 -1.82
CA SER A 400 -0.58 24.12 -1.10
C SER A 400 0.74 24.37 -0.36
N VAL A 401 1.01 23.52 0.64
CA VAL A 401 2.32 23.31 1.24
C VAL A 401 2.74 21.86 0.91
N THR A 402 3.93 21.70 0.29
CA THR A 402 4.32 20.40 -0.26
C THR A 402 5.26 19.65 0.67
N ARG A 403 5.18 18.31 0.60
CA ARG A 403 6.11 17.38 1.23
C ARG A 403 7.37 17.11 0.38
N THR A 404 7.47 17.74 -0.79
CA THR A 404 8.65 17.61 -1.64
C THR A 404 9.86 18.14 -0.90
N THR A 405 10.88 17.33 -0.79
CA THR A 405 12.13 17.68 -0.14
C THR A 405 13.08 18.40 -1.09
N ASP A 406 13.92 19.24 -0.52
CA ASP A 406 15.10 19.76 -1.17
C ASP A 406 16.28 18.75 -1.14
N ASP A 407 17.48 19.19 -1.55
CA ASP A 407 18.66 18.32 -1.58
C ASP A 407 19.10 17.86 -0.17
N SER A 408 18.74 18.59 0.87
CA SER A 408 19.03 18.22 2.27
C SER A 408 18.07 17.17 2.84
N GLY A 409 16.97 16.89 2.16
CA GLY A 409 15.88 16.04 2.63
C GLY A 409 14.84 16.80 3.47
N GLU A 410 14.96 18.12 3.60
CA GLU A 410 14.01 18.98 4.32
C GLU A 410 12.79 19.31 3.42
N SER A 411 11.59 19.41 3.99
CA SER A 411 10.38 19.80 3.28
C SER A 411 9.61 20.91 4.03
N ALA A 412 8.97 21.80 3.29
CA ALA A 412 8.17 22.87 3.87
C ALA A 412 6.99 22.34 4.70
N LEU A 413 6.37 21.25 4.27
CA LEU A 413 5.28 20.59 5.02
C LEU A 413 5.81 19.87 6.26
N GLY A 414 6.97 19.22 6.16
CA GLY A 414 7.62 18.61 7.31
C GLY A 414 7.96 19.62 8.40
N ASN A 415 8.45 20.81 8.00
CA ASN A 415 8.70 21.90 8.92
C ASN A 415 7.42 22.39 9.61
N LEU A 416 6.32 22.56 8.86
CA LEU A 416 5.01 22.92 9.42
C LEU A 416 4.55 21.92 10.48
N ILE A 417 4.62 20.61 10.18
CA ILE A 417 4.18 19.57 11.10
C ILE A 417 5.07 19.54 12.35
N ALA A 418 6.39 19.59 12.19
CA ALA A 418 7.30 19.64 13.32
C ALA A 418 7.10 20.90 14.19
N ASP A 419 6.78 22.05 13.58
CA ASP A 419 6.43 23.28 14.30
C ASP A 419 5.13 23.10 15.09
N ALA A 420 4.13 22.45 14.51
CA ALA A 420 2.86 22.16 15.16
C ALA A 420 3.04 21.24 16.38
N GLN A 421 3.77 20.13 16.23
CA GLN A 421 4.10 19.22 17.34
C GLN A 421 4.88 19.92 18.45
N ARG A 422 5.84 20.78 18.08
CA ARG A 422 6.60 21.56 19.07
C ARG A 422 5.72 22.54 19.84
N ALA A 423 4.73 23.13 19.18
CA ALA A 423 3.83 24.12 19.75
C ALA A 423 2.60 23.51 20.43
N ASP A 424 2.42 22.18 20.41
CA ASP A 424 1.23 21.53 20.97
C ASP A 424 1.06 21.88 22.46
N PRO A 425 -0.04 22.58 22.83
CA PRO A 425 -0.26 22.98 24.21
C PRO A 425 -0.49 21.80 25.16
N THR A 426 -0.88 20.62 24.65
CA THR A 426 -1.09 19.42 25.47
C THR A 426 0.23 18.87 26.03
N LEU A 427 1.34 19.11 25.33
CA LEU A 427 2.68 18.71 25.75
C LEU A 427 3.29 19.63 26.83
N ALA A 428 2.77 20.84 26.97
CA ALA A 428 3.19 21.81 27.96
C ALA A 428 2.52 21.62 29.35
N ALA A 429 1.71 20.58 29.53
CA ALA A 429 0.97 20.33 30.77
C ALA A 429 1.87 20.09 31.99
N GLY A 430 3.16 19.80 31.80
CA GLY A 430 4.19 19.72 32.85
C GLY A 430 4.86 21.05 33.20
N GLY A 431 4.59 22.13 32.46
CA GLY A 431 5.15 23.46 32.65
C GLY A 431 6.45 23.73 31.88
N ASP A 432 7.09 22.73 31.32
CA ASP A 432 8.30 22.86 30.53
C ASP A 432 7.97 22.90 29.02
N PRO A 433 8.38 23.94 28.28
CA PRO A 433 8.16 24.03 26.85
C PRO A 433 8.98 22.95 26.12
N VAL A 434 8.48 22.52 24.94
CA VAL A 434 9.22 21.64 24.04
C VAL A 434 10.34 22.41 23.36
N ASP A 435 11.59 21.94 23.48
CA ASP A 435 12.76 22.54 22.84
C ASP A 435 12.86 22.18 21.37
N VAL A 436 12.63 20.89 21.06
CA VAL A 436 12.85 20.29 19.73
C VAL A 436 11.70 19.37 19.38
N ALA A 437 11.29 19.36 18.11
CA ALA A 437 10.39 18.33 17.58
C ALA A 437 10.97 17.63 16.36
N PHE A 438 10.61 16.35 16.21
CA PHE A 438 11.00 15.51 15.10
C PHE A 438 9.78 14.83 14.47
N MET A 439 9.70 14.88 13.13
CA MET A 439 8.69 14.20 12.35
C MET A 439 9.32 13.29 11.30
N ASN A 440 8.87 12.04 11.21
CA ASN A 440 9.35 11.11 10.21
C ASN A 440 8.72 11.38 8.82
N PRO A 441 9.49 11.26 7.74
CA PRO A 441 8.98 11.54 6.38
C PRO A 441 7.86 10.55 5.99
N GLY A 442 7.90 9.31 6.48
CA GLY A 442 6.86 8.29 6.26
C GLY A 442 5.50 8.65 6.85
N GLY A 443 5.48 9.47 7.90
CA GLY A 443 4.27 10.00 8.54
C GLY A 443 3.57 11.11 7.76
N ILE A 444 4.18 11.63 6.67
CA ILE A 444 3.65 12.70 5.82
C ILE A 444 3.15 12.10 4.50
N ARG A 445 1.85 11.79 4.41
CA ARG A 445 1.30 10.94 3.35
C ARG A 445 0.91 11.68 2.07
N ALA A 446 0.58 12.98 2.16
CA ALA A 446 0.16 13.82 1.03
C ALA A 446 0.67 15.24 1.19
N ASP A 447 0.58 16.05 0.13
CA ASP A 447 0.71 17.49 0.23
C ASP A 447 -0.52 18.08 0.95
N LEU A 448 -0.33 19.14 1.75
CA LEU A 448 -1.44 19.87 2.32
C LEU A 448 -1.97 20.84 1.26
N VAL A 449 -3.16 20.53 0.74
CA VAL A 449 -3.80 21.28 -0.36
C VAL A 449 -5.03 21.98 0.18
N SER A 450 -5.18 23.28 -0.13
CA SER A 450 -6.39 24.03 0.18
C SER A 450 -7.58 23.55 -0.65
N ASP A 451 -8.78 23.82 -0.17
CA ASP A 451 -10.02 23.54 -0.91
C ASP A 451 -10.02 24.34 -2.23
N PRO A 452 -10.05 23.68 -3.39
CA PRO A 452 -10.00 24.35 -4.69
C PRO A 452 -11.25 25.20 -4.98
N GLU A 453 -12.34 25.00 -4.24
CA GLU A 453 -13.55 25.82 -4.34
C GLU A 453 -13.52 27.03 -3.38
N SER A 454 -12.58 27.08 -2.45
CA SER A 454 -12.39 28.18 -1.52
C SER A 454 -11.62 29.34 -2.17
N PRO A 455 -12.17 30.56 -2.18
CA PRO A 455 -11.50 31.72 -2.78
C PRO A 455 -10.31 32.23 -1.95
N ASP A 456 -10.14 31.79 -0.71
CA ASP A 456 -9.16 32.22 0.28
C ASP A 456 -8.21 31.11 0.74
N ASN A 457 -8.11 30.01 -0.03
CA ASN A 457 -7.26 28.86 0.25
C ASN A 457 -7.54 28.21 1.63
N ALA A 458 -8.79 28.02 1.98
CA ALA A 458 -9.16 27.33 3.22
C ALA A 458 -8.63 25.90 3.24
N VAL A 459 -8.14 25.48 4.39
CA VAL A 459 -7.75 24.10 4.68
C VAL A 459 -8.81 23.47 5.55
N THR A 460 -9.29 22.29 5.14
CA THR A 460 -10.24 21.51 5.91
C THR A 460 -9.55 20.47 6.79
N TYR A 461 -10.24 20.03 7.85
CA TYR A 461 -9.75 18.93 8.70
C TYR A 461 -9.48 17.66 7.88
N GLY A 462 -10.35 17.32 6.93
CA GLY A 462 -10.15 16.18 6.04
C GLY A 462 -8.91 16.30 5.16
N ALA A 463 -8.55 17.51 4.70
CA ALA A 463 -7.33 17.75 3.96
C ALA A 463 -6.09 17.52 4.84
N ALA A 464 -6.08 18.05 6.07
CA ALA A 464 -5.00 17.85 7.03
C ALA A 464 -4.90 16.37 7.46
N PHE A 465 -6.03 15.69 7.67
CA PHE A 465 -6.04 14.26 7.97
C PHE A 465 -5.44 13.41 6.86
N THR A 466 -5.59 13.81 5.60
CA THR A 466 -4.93 13.12 4.48
C THR A 466 -3.39 13.23 4.53
N VAL A 467 -2.87 14.24 5.20
CA VAL A 467 -1.43 14.44 5.43
C VAL A 467 -0.92 13.54 6.55
N GLN A 468 -1.63 13.49 7.69
CA GLN A 468 -1.28 12.72 8.89
C GLN A 468 -2.43 11.76 9.28
N PRO A 469 -2.64 10.64 8.56
CA PRO A 469 -3.84 9.81 8.71
C PRO A 469 -3.72 8.69 9.75
N PHE A 470 -2.78 8.78 10.70
CA PHE A 470 -2.45 7.67 11.62
C PHE A 470 -3.07 7.81 13.00
N ASN A 471 -3.67 8.96 13.33
CA ASN A 471 -4.15 9.25 14.69
C ASN A 471 -3.07 9.00 15.77
N ASN A 472 -1.82 9.32 15.46
CA ASN A 472 -0.76 9.27 16.46
C ASN A 472 -1.02 10.30 17.56
N PHE A 473 -0.61 9.98 18.79
CA PHE A 473 -0.51 10.98 19.83
C PHE A 473 0.82 11.71 19.72
N ASP A 474 0.85 12.99 20.03
CA ASP A 474 2.10 13.69 20.28
C ASP A 474 2.65 13.28 21.64
N VAL A 475 3.96 13.04 21.70
CA VAL A 475 4.66 12.59 22.91
C VAL A 475 5.85 13.50 23.19
N ALA A 476 5.84 14.17 24.35
CA ALA A 476 7.02 14.87 24.82
C ALA A 476 7.85 13.97 25.74
N MET A 477 9.17 14.04 25.63
CA MET A 477 10.12 13.21 26.36
C MET A 477 11.43 13.93 26.63
N ASN A 478 12.18 13.51 27.64
CA ASN A 478 13.49 14.07 27.95
C ASN A 478 14.58 13.23 27.27
N MET A 479 15.44 13.91 26.51
CA MET A 479 16.61 13.33 25.86
C MET A 479 17.86 14.16 26.16
N THR A 480 19.00 13.50 26.33
CA THR A 480 20.30 14.20 26.45
C THR A 480 20.76 14.65 25.05
N GLY A 481 21.59 15.70 25.00
CA GLY A 481 22.19 16.12 23.72
C GLY A 481 23.00 15.01 23.05
N GLN A 482 23.61 14.10 23.82
CA GLN A 482 24.29 12.92 23.28
C GLN A 482 23.31 11.97 22.59
N GLN A 483 22.10 11.75 23.15
CA GLN A 483 21.07 10.95 22.52
C GLN A 483 20.53 11.64 21.25
N ILE A 484 20.37 12.95 21.25
CA ILE A 484 19.96 13.70 20.05
C ILE A 484 20.99 13.52 18.92
N LEU A 485 22.31 13.63 19.21
CA LEU A 485 23.34 13.36 18.20
C LEU A 485 23.28 11.92 17.67
N ALA A 486 23.06 10.95 18.55
CA ALA A 486 22.90 9.55 18.14
C ALA A 486 21.64 9.33 17.30
N LEU A 487 20.53 9.99 17.64
CA LEU A 487 19.28 9.98 16.88
C LEU A 487 19.50 10.51 15.46
N LEU A 488 20.17 11.65 15.31
CA LEU A 488 20.45 12.24 14.00
C LEU A 488 21.27 11.31 13.12
N GLU A 489 22.21 10.53 13.66
CA GLU A 489 22.99 9.54 12.91
C GLU A 489 22.17 8.30 12.54
N GLN A 490 21.06 8.00 13.22
CA GLN A 490 20.18 6.89 12.86
C GLN A 490 19.46 7.10 11.52
N GLN A 491 19.40 8.32 11.01
CA GLN A 491 18.82 8.64 9.70
C GLN A 491 19.51 7.90 8.54
N TRP A 492 20.77 7.49 8.72
CA TRP A 492 21.60 6.81 7.70
C TRP A 492 22.25 5.53 8.22
N SER A 493 21.82 5.00 9.35
CA SER A 493 22.43 3.83 9.96
C SER A 493 21.39 2.81 10.44
N GLY A 494 21.83 1.61 10.78
CA GLY A 494 20.92 0.56 11.22
C GLY A 494 19.89 0.19 10.15
N ALA A 495 18.61 0.24 10.48
CA ALA A 495 17.52 -0.03 9.54
C ALA A 495 17.44 0.97 8.37
N ASN A 496 18.02 2.17 8.53
CA ASN A 496 17.98 3.25 7.54
C ASN A 496 19.26 3.33 6.67
N ALA A 497 20.15 2.33 6.77
CA ALA A 497 21.45 2.37 6.06
C ALA A 497 21.29 2.30 4.52
N GLU A 498 20.33 1.53 4.03
CA GLU A 498 20.09 1.36 2.59
C GLU A 498 18.98 2.30 2.06
N SER A 499 18.10 2.77 2.93
CA SER A 499 17.01 3.70 2.61
C SER A 499 16.97 4.80 3.67
N PRO A 500 17.78 5.86 3.52
CA PRO A 500 17.86 6.94 4.48
C PRO A 500 16.52 7.63 4.74
N LYS A 501 16.26 7.98 6.00
CA LYS A 501 15.05 8.69 6.44
C LYS A 501 15.45 9.97 7.17
N VAL A 502 15.42 11.10 6.47
CA VAL A 502 15.74 12.40 7.07
C VAL A 502 14.53 12.91 7.85
N LEU A 503 14.69 13.04 9.16
CA LEU A 503 13.67 13.58 10.04
C LEU A 503 13.46 15.08 9.75
N GLN A 504 12.20 15.49 9.68
CA GLN A 504 11.82 16.89 9.61
C GLN A 504 11.88 17.48 11.02
N VAL A 505 12.33 18.71 11.17
CA VAL A 505 12.74 19.20 12.48
C VAL A 505 12.15 20.58 12.82
N SER A 506 11.95 20.82 14.11
CA SER A 506 11.66 22.16 14.67
C SER A 506 12.52 22.42 15.91
N GLY A 507 12.99 23.64 16.06
CA GLY A 507 13.79 24.08 17.21
C GLY A 507 15.25 23.62 17.20
N ILE A 508 15.66 22.86 16.20
CA ILE A 508 17.03 22.39 15.98
C ILE A 508 17.48 22.69 14.56
N GLU A 509 18.74 23.02 14.39
CA GLU A 509 19.42 23.19 13.10
C GLU A 509 20.68 22.35 13.10
N TYR A 510 21.06 21.76 11.95
CA TYR A 510 22.28 20.99 11.82
C TYR A 510 22.76 20.89 10.38
N THR A 511 24.06 20.56 10.21
CA THR A 511 24.68 20.26 8.92
C THR A 511 25.14 18.80 8.89
N TYR A 512 24.92 18.12 7.78
CA TYR A 512 25.48 16.80 7.56
C TYR A 512 26.28 16.73 6.25
N THR A 513 27.17 15.72 6.13
CA THR A 513 27.98 15.45 4.94
C THR A 513 27.54 14.13 4.32
N ASP A 514 26.94 14.17 3.12
CA ASP A 514 26.40 12.98 2.50
C ASP A 514 27.46 11.91 2.19
N ALA A 515 28.65 12.31 1.76
CA ALA A 515 29.77 11.40 1.48
C ALA A 515 30.44 10.82 2.73
N ALA A 516 30.10 11.27 3.93
CA ALA A 516 30.71 10.76 5.16
C ALA A 516 30.14 9.37 5.52
N PRO A 517 30.91 8.51 6.21
CA PRO A 517 30.43 7.20 6.63
C PRO A 517 29.30 7.32 7.67
N ALA A 518 28.39 6.33 7.69
CA ALA A 518 27.35 6.23 8.72
C ALA A 518 27.96 6.30 10.14
N GLY A 519 27.29 7.02 11.05
CA GLY A 519 27.77 7.30 12.40
C GLY A 519 28.74 8.49 12.49
N SER A 520 28.96 9.20 11.38
CA SER A 520 29.85 10.37 11.31
C SER A 520 29.38 11.37 10.23
N LYS A 521 28.09 11.31 9.85
CA LYS A 521 27.54 12.22 8.82
C LYS A 521 27.23 13.59 9.38
N VAL A 522 26.69 13.68 10.59
CA VAL A 522 26.35 14.94 11.24
C VAL A 522 27.60 15.60 11.81
N ASP A 523 27.80 16.90 11.54
CA ASP A 523 28.83 17.69 12.19
C ASP A 523 28.32 18.11 13.59
N PRO A 524 28.79 17.52 14.70
CA PRO A 524 28.27 17.86 16.03
C PRO A 524 28.45 19.34 16.42
N ALA A 525 29.43 20.03 15.80
CA ALA A 525 29.67 21.45 16.07
C ALA A 525 28.68 22.38 15.35
N SER A 526 27.95 21.83 14.35
CA SER A 526 26.92 22.59 13.63
C SER A 526 25.55 22.49 14.29
N VAL A 527 25.35 21.52 15.22
CA VAL A 527 24.05 21.32 15.84
C VAL A 527 23.77 22.42 16.84
N SER A 528 22.66 23.14 16.63
CA SER A 528 22.17 24.16 17.55
C SER A 528 20.71 23.92 17.93
N ILE A 529 20.33 24.22 19.15
CA ILE A 529 18.97 24.17 19.67
C ILE A 529 18.58 25.52 20.20
N GLY A 530 17.50 26.11 19.68
CA GLY A 530 17.08 27.45 20.02
C GLY A 530 18.13 28.53 19.69
N GLY A 531 19.02 28.29 18.71
CA GLY A 531 20.10 29.14 18.30
C GLY A 531 21.38 29.03 19.14
N GLU A 532 21.41 28.17 20.17
CA GLU A 532 22.58 27.91 20.99
C GLU A 532 23.22 26.55 20.62
N PRO A 533 24.57 26.43 20.64
CA PRO A 533 25.24 25.18 20.38
C PRO A 533 24.74 24.05 21.30
N LEU A 534 24.49 22.87 20.75
CA LEU A 534 24.04 21.71 21.53
C LEU A 534 25.06 21.30 22.58
N ASP A 535 24.63 21.21 23.85
CA ASP A 535 25.43 20.61 24.92
C ASP A 535 25.13 19.12 25.02
N PRO A 536 26.08 18.21 24.72
CA PRO A 536 25.84 16.77 24.78
C PRO A 536 25.37 16.23 26.15
N THR A 537 25.65 16.98 27.23
CA THR A 537 25.32 16.59 28.62
C THR A 537 24.03 17.22 29.15
N ALA A 538 23.51 18.23 28.47
CA ALA A 538 22.24 18.85 28.83
C ALA A 538 21.05 17.94 28.48
N THR A 539 19.94 18.14 29.16
CA THR A 539 18.67 17.51 28.86
C THR A 539 17.77 18.50 28.11
N TYR A 540 17.17 18.03 27.04
CA TYR A 540 16.25 18.79 26.21
C TYR A 540 14.87 18.12 26.21
N ARG A 541 13.81 18.93 26.16
CA ARG A 541 12.45 18.45 26.01
C ARG A 541 12.15 18.25 24.53
N VAL A 542 11.96 17.01 24.11
CA VAL A 542 11.80 16.60 22.71
C VAL A 542 10.38 16.13 22.46
N ALA A 543 9.73 16.60 21.39
CA ALA A 543 8.46 16.08 20.91
C ALA A 543 8.66 15.19 19.67
N ALA A 544 7.83 14.17 19.56
CA ALA A 544 7.66 13.33 18.38
C ALA A 544 6.30 12.67 18.44
N ASN A 545 5.79 12.15 17.31
CA ASN A 545 4.60 11.34 17.34
C ASN A 545 4.84 10.00 18.08
N SER A 546 3.77 9.34 18.52
CA SER A 546 3.83 8.10 19.32
C SER A 546 4.55 6.97 18.58
N PHE A 547 4.44 6.89 17.27
CA PHE A 547 5.16 5.92 16.44
C PHE A 547 6.69 6.06 16.57
N LEU A 548 7.22 7.30 16.44
CA LEU A 548 8.65 7.57 16.65
C LEU A 548 9.06 7.36 18.11
N ALA A 549 8.24 7.81 19.07
CA ALA A 549 8.50 7.65 20.50
C ALA A 549 8.67 6.17 20.91
N ASP A 550 8.07 5.25 20.17
CA ASP A 550 8.19 3.80 20.34
C ASP A 550 9.33 3.18 19.51
N GLY A 551 10.12 3.99 18.82
CA GLY A 551 11.29 3.57 18.03
C GLY A 551 10.96 3.17 16.59
N GLY A 552 9.82 3.61 16.08
CA GLY A 552 9.41 3.41 14.68
C GLY A 552 10.43 3.96 13.69
N ASP A 553 10.37 3.49 12.45
CA ASP A 553 11.29 3.84 11.38
C ASP A 553 12.78 3.59 11.71
N GLY A 554 13.06 2.69 12.68
CA GLY A 554 14.42 2.35 13.11
C GLY A 554 15.07 3.40 14.03
N PHE A 555 14.32 4.41 14.52
CA PHE A 555 14.82 5.43 15.44
C PHE A 555 14.78 4.96 16.90
N SER A 556 15.49 3.89 17.19
CA SER A 556 15.48 3.20 18.49
C SER A 556 15.94 4.07 19.67
N VAL A 557 16.72 5.15 19.44
CA VAL A 557 17.16 6.08 20.49
C VAL A 557 15.97 6.73 21.21
N PHE A 558 14.83 6.94 20.56
CA PHE A 558 13.64 7.45 21.25
C PHE A 558 13.13 6.54 22.37
N THR A 559 13.39 5.23 22.30
CA THR A 559 12.98 4.29 23.36
C THR A 559 13.79 4.45 24.65
N GLU A 560 14.96 5.09 24.56
CA GLU A 560 15.84 5.37 25.72
C GLU A 560 15.47 6.68 26.44
N ALA A 561 14.55 7.47 25.88
CA ALA A 561 14.10 8.73 26.46
C ALA A 561 13.32 8.51 27.76
N THR A 562 13.38 9.52 28.64
CA THR A 562 12.73 9.49 29.97
C THR A 562 11.61 10.52 30.05
N ASP A 563 10.81 10.45 31.11
CA ASP A 563 9.73 11.40 31.43
C ASP A 563 8.76 11.64 30.26
N LYS A 564 8.32 10.55 29.64
CA LYS A 564 7.37 10.59 28.53
C LYS A 564 6.00 11.09 29.01
N LEU A 565 5.50 12.13 28.34
CA LEU A 565 4.16 12.69 28.48
C LEU A 565 3.42 12.52 27.16
N VAL A 566 2.32 11.78 27.17
CA VAL A 566 1.43 11.63 26.00
C VAL A 566 0.46 12.82 26.00
N GLY A 567 0.43 13.54 24.89
CA GLY A 567 -0.43 14.69 24.64
C GLY A 567 -1.69 14.34 23.84
N GLY A 568 -2.14 15.28 23.00
CA GLY A 568 -3.25 15.14 22.07
C GLY A 568 -2.87 14.41 20.79
N LEU A 569 -3.82 14.33 19.85
CA LEU A 569 -3.56 13.77 18.51
C LEU A 569 -2.68 14.75 17.69
N ASP A 570 -1.74 14.21 16.96
CA ASP A 570 -0.84 14.95 16.07
C ASP A 570 -1.58 15.77 15.01
N ILE A 571 -2.72 15.26 14.52
CA ILE A 571 -3.61 15.97 13.60
C ILE A 571 -4.28 17.18 14.26
N ASP A 572 -4.65 17.09 15.53
CA ASP A 572 -5.25 18.21 16.28
C ASP A 572 -4.22 19.29 16.58
N ALA A 573 -2.96 18.91 16.84
CA ALA A 573 -1.85 19.85 16.96
C ALA A 573 -1.64 20.63 15.66
N LEU A 574 -1.65 19.96 14.50
CA LEU A 574 -1.57 20.60 13.18
C LEU A 574 -2.74 21.56 12.95
N ALA A 575 -3.98 21.12 13.25
CA ALA A 575 -5.17 21.94 13.10
C ALA A 575 -5.13 23.19 14.00
N GLY A 576 -4.71 23.04 15.26
CA GLY A 576 -4.53 24.14 16.20
C GLY A 576 -3.47 25.15 15.72
N TYR A 577 -2.32 24.64 15.25
CA TYR A 577 -1.23 25.48 14.75
C TYR A 577 -1.64 26.29 13.50
N LEU A 578 -2.36 25.68 12.57
CA LEU A 578 -2.89 26.38 11.40
C LEU A 578 -3.89 27.46 11.78
N ALA A 579 -4.77 27.21 12.76
CA ALA A 579 -5.72 28.21 13.25
C ALA A 579 -5.04 29.41 13.95
N GLU A 580 -3.93 29.18 14.66
CA GLU A 580 -3.16 30.23 15.33
C GLU A 580 -2.31 31.07 14.36
N ASN A 581 -1.91 30.49 13.23
CA ASN A 581 -1.04 31.11 12.22
C ASN A 581 -1.78 31.43 10.91
N ASP A 582 -3.06 31.78 10.98
CA ASP A 582 -3.94 32.00 9.85
C ASP A 582 -3.82 33.42 9.23
N PRO A 583 -3.53 33.58 7.90
CA PRO A 583 -3.17 32.52 6.96
C PRO A 583 -1.71 32.04 7.11
N TYR A 584 -1.51 30.73 7.09
CA TYR A 584 -0.17 30.15 7.19
C TYR A 584 0.67 30.41 5.93
N THR A 585 1.90 30.83 6.14
CA THR A 585 2.89 31.00 5.08
C THR A 585 4.07 30.06 5.35
N ALA A 586 4.37 29.18 4.39
CA ALA A 586 5.51 28.27 4.52
C ALA A 586 6.83 29.06 4.67
N GLY A 587 7.62 28.64 5.65
CA GLY A 587 8.96 29.17 5.89
C GLY A 587 10.00 28.67 4.89
N ALA A 588 11.24 29.14 5.05
CA ALA A 588 12.37 28.62 4.30
C ALA A 588 12.72 27.20 4.77
N GLN A 589 13.33 26.42 3.87
CA GLN A 589 13.95 25.12 4.18
C GLN A 589 15.43 25.41 4.43
N ASP A 590 15.78 25.71 5.68
CA ASP A 590 17.10 26.19 6.11
C ASP A 590 17.52 25.62 7.50
N ARG A 591 16.81 24.59 7.97
CA ARG A 591 17.09 23.93 9.26
C ARG A 591 18.11 22.80 9.10
N ILE A 592 18.21 22.22 7.92
CA ILE A 592 19.08 21.09 7.59
C ILE A 592 19.97 21.48 6.40
N ASP A 593 21.27 21.61 6.65
CA ASP A 593 22.26 21.87 5.61
C ASP A 593 22.98 20.59 5.18
N ILE A 594 23.30 20.48 3.87
CA ILE A 594 24.09 19.39 3.29
C ILE A 594 25.45 19.89 2.77
N ARG A 595 26.52 19.12 2.99
CA ARG A 595 27.88 19.40 2.49
C ARG A 595 28.47 18.26 1.68
#